data_c9b4355b7ec20a1700586b2ca95c38cb
#
_entry.id   c9b4355b7ec20a1700586b2ca95c38cb
#
_cell.length_a   1.000
_cell.length_b   1.000
_cell.length_c   1.000
_cell.angle_alpha   90.00
_cell.angle_beta   90.00
_cell.angle_gamma   90.00
#
_symmetry.space_group_name_H-M   'P 1'
#
loop_
_entity.id
_entity.type
_entity.pdbx_description
1 polymer ?
#
loop_
_entity_poly.entity_id
_entity_poly.type
_entity_poly.pdbx_seq_one_letter_code
_entity_poly.pdbx_strand_id
1 'polypeptide(L)'
;IEDELRERRFAPVVRLEVEASMPSPVRALLQEELGLSAGDVYESETLLDLSGLMPLANLPLPDLQFPSFEPVVPVRLSRSRDTSDGIFGVIREGDLLVHHPFESFRGSVQRFLEEAAADEQVVAIKQTLYRTSDDSPIVAALMRAAEAGKQVAVLVEVQARFDEANNLE
;
A
#
# COMPACT_ATOMS: atom_id res chain seq x y z
N ILE A 1 -3.18 18.24 -8.52
CA ILE A 1 -3.51 16.85 -8.08
C ILE A 1 -4.39 16.89 -6.82
N GLU A 2 -4.02 17.64 -5.77
CA GLU A 2 -4.86 17.76 -4.57
C GLU A 2 -6.26 18.29 -4.89
N ASP A 3 -6.35 19.32 -5.74
CA ASP A 3 -7.64 19.86 -6.20
C ASP A 3 -8.41 18.81 -7.02
N GLU A 4 -7.75 18.06 -7.91
CA GLU A 4 -8.38 16.97 -8.68
C GLU A 4 -8.91 15.85 -7.79
N LEU A 5 -8.21 15.50 -6.69
CA LEU A 5 -8.70 14.49 -5.74
C LEU A 5 -9.92 14.99 -4.95
N ARG A 6 -9.97 16.28 -4.61
CA ARG A 6 -11.14 16.91 -3.99
C ARG A 6 -12.32 16.95 -4.97
N GLU A 7 -12.05 17.25 -6.24
CA GLU A 7 -13.07 17.32 -7.29
C GLU A 7 -13.63 15.93 -7.67
N ARG A 8 -12.93 14.82 -7.41
CA ARG A 8 -13.45 13.47 -7.64
C ARG A 8 -14.82 13.22 -7.01
N ARG A 9 -15.11 13.83 -5.86
CA ARG A 9 -16.42 13.72 -5.18
C ARG A 9 -17.55 14.37 -5.95
N PHE A 10 -17.22 15.28 -6.86
CA PHE A 10 -18.16 16.06 -7.67
C PHE A 10 -18.02 15.74 -9.17
N ALA A 11 -17.19 14.78 -9.51
CA ALA A 11 -17.03 14.34 -10.90
C ALA A 11 -18.35 13.78 -11.43
N PRO A 12 -18.67 14.01 -12.71
CA PRO A 12 -19.87 13.45 -13.31
C PRO A 12 -19.83 11.93 -13.25
N VAL A 13 -20.99 11.32 -12.95
CA VAL A 13 -21.14 9.88 -12.99
C VAL A 13 -21.02 9.41 -14.44
N VAL A 14 -20.24 8.36 -14.68
CA VAL A 14 -19.99 7.81 -16.02
C VAL A 14 -20.49 6.38 -16.18
N ARG A 15 -20.97 5.77 -15.10
CA ARG A 15 -21.46 4.39 -15.09
C ARG A 15 -22.43 4.20 -13.94
N LEU A 16 -23.53 3.51 -14.20
CA LEU A 16 -24.54 3.09 -13.22
C LEU A 16 -24.72 1.58 -13.32
N GLU A 17 -24.51 0.86 -12.24
CA GLU A 17 -24.85 -0.55 -12.12
C GLU A 17 -26.09 -0.70 -11.26
N VAL A 18 -27.07 -1.46 -11.73
CA VAL A 18 -28.34 -1.68 -11.04
C VAL A 18 -28.66 -3.17 -10.99
N GLU A 19 -29.42 -3.59 -9.99
CA GLU A 19 -30.00 -4.93 -10.01
C GLU A 19 -30.99 -5.08 -11.17
N ALA A 20 -30.94 -6.24 -11.84
CA ALA A 20 -31.88 -6.55 -12.94
C ALA A 20 -33.36 -6.48 -12.51
N SER A 21 -33.62 -6.67 -11.21
CA SER A 21 -34.96 -6.56 -10.58
C SER A 21 -35.40 -5.12 -10.33
N MET A 22 -34.55 -4.11 -10.52
CA MET A 22 -34.89 -2.71 -10.26
C MET A 22 -36.08 -2.26 -11.12
N PRO A 23 -37.13 -1.66 -10.49
CA PRO A 23 -38.27 -1.14 -11.26
C PRO A 23 -37.84 -0.11 -12.29
N SER A 24 -38.35 -0.26 -13.53
CA SER A 24 -38.01 0.63 -14.66
C SER A 24 -38.21 2.13 -14.37
N PRO A 25 -39.24 2.59 -13.63
CA PRO A 25 -39.36 4.01 -13.27
C PRO A 25 -38.23 4.52 -12.36
N VAL A 26 -37.73 3.68 -11.45
CA VAL A 26 -36.61 4.05 -10.55
C VAL A 26 -35.32 4.14 -11.34
N ARG A 27 -35.08 3.17 -12.22
CA ARG A 27 -33.91 3.19 -13.11
C ARG A 27 -33.93 4.43 -14.02
N ALA A 28 -35.07 4.76 -14.63
CA ALA A 28 -35.20 5.94 -15.48
C ALA A 28 -34.92 7.23 -14.71
N LEU A 29 -35.44 7.35 -13.49
CA LEU A 29 -35.17 8.49 -12.61
C LEU A 29 -33.67 8.62 -12.31
N LEU A 30 -33.00 7.54 -11.90
CA LEU A 30 -31.57 7.57 -11.62
C LEU A 30 -30.77 7.96 -12.86
N GLN A 31 -31.13 7.43 -14.02
CA GLN A 31 -30.45 7.74 -15.28
C GLN A 31 -30.59 9.23 -15.65
N GLU A 32 -31.78 9.82 -15.46
CA GLU A 32 -32.04 11.23 -15.72
C GLU A 32 -31.29 12.12 -14.73
N GLU A 33 -31.40 11.87 -13.43
CA GLU A 33 -30.77 12.68 -12.38
C GLU A 33 -29.23 12.64 -12.44
N LEU A 34 -28.65 11.52 -12.87
CA LEU A 34 -27.20 11.36 -13.01
C LEU A 34 -26.68 11.80 -14.40
N GLY A 35 -27.57 12.18 -15.31
CA GLY A 35 -27.21 12.62 -16.67
C GLY A 35 -26.60 11.53 -17.55
N LEU A 36 -27.01 10.26 -17.35
CA LEU A 36 -26.45 9.10 -18.04
C LEU A 36 -27.22 8.75 -19.31
N SER A 37 -26.50 8.21 -20.29
CA SER A 37 -27.13 7.57 -21.46
C SER A 37 -27.53 6.12 -21.16
N ALA A 38 -28.38 5.52 -21.97
CA ALA A 38 -28.77 4.11 -21.80
C ALA A 38 -27.57 3.14 -21.89
N GLY A 39 -26.50 3.53 -22.61
CA GLY A 39 -25.30 2.73 -22.75
C GLY A 39 -24.40 2.73 -21.50
N ASP A 40 -24.65 3.65 -20.55
CA ASP A 40 -23.88 3.79 -19.30
C ASP A 40 -24.54 3.04 -18.14
N VAL A 41 -25.72 2.43 -18.36
CA VAL A 41 -26.47 1.69 -17.35
C VAL A 41 -26.33 0.19 -17.59
N TYR A 42 -25.84 -0.51 -16.56
CA TYR A 42 -25.57 -1.96 -16.60
C TYR A 42 -26.48 -2.68 -15.61
N GLU A 43 -27.19 -3.69 -16.09
CA GLU A 43 -28.01 -4.55 -15.26
C GLU A 43 -27.21 -5.75 -14.77
N SER A 44 -27.29 -6.08 -13.50
CA SER A 44 -26.63 -7.24 -12.90
C SER A 44 -27.65 -8.15 -12.24
N GLU A 45 -27.51 -9.44 -12.47
CA GLU A 45 -28.25 -10.50 -11.76
C GLU A 45 -27.54 -10.96 -10.49
N THR A 46 -26.34 -10.41 -10.23
CA THR A 46 -25.50 -10.77 -9.11
C THR A 46 -25.32 -9.59 -8.15
N LEU A 47 -24.55 -9.79 -7.07
CA LEU A 47 -24.21 -8.73 -6.11
C LEU A 47 -23.54 -7.55 -6.84
N LEU A 48 -24.02 -6.34 -6.57
CA LEU A 48 -23.52 -5.12 -7.20
C LEU A 48 -22.17 -4.68 -6.63
N ASP A 49 -22.08 -4.58 -5.33
CA ASP A 49 -20.88 -4.12 -4.64
C ASP A 49 -20.10 -5.30 -4.04
N LEU A 50 -19.17 -5.85 -4.82
CA LEU A 50 -18.31 -6.93 -4.34
C LEU A 50 -17.31 -6.46 -3.26
N SER A 51 -17.02 -5.16 -3.17
CA SER A 51 -16.15 -4.62 -2.12
C SER A 51 -16.80 -4.75 -0.74
N GLY A 52 -18.13 -4.70 -0.68
CA GLY A 52 -18.92 -4.98 0.52
C GLY A 52 -18.73 -6.39 1.10
N LEU A 53 -18.09 -7.31 0.35
CA LEU A 53 -17.74 -8.64 0.84
C LEU A 53 -16.40 -8.67 1.62
N MET A 54 -15.58 -7.62 1.53
CA MET A 54 -14.29 -7.57 2.25
C MET A 54 -14.40 -7.81 3.76
N PRO A 55 -15.45 -7.33 4.48
CA PRO A 55 -15.61 -7.65 5.89
C PRO A 55 -15.72 -9.14 6.20
N LEU A 56 -16.16 -9.98 5.24
CA LEU A 56 -16.23 -11.44 5.45
C LEU A 56 -14.82 -12.05 5.70
N ALA A 57 -13.79 -11.49 5.07
CA ALA A 57 -12.42 -11.96 5.27
C ALA A 57 -11.90 -11.67 6.69
N ASN A 58 -12.52 -10.72 7.39
CA ASN A 58 -12.14 -10.30 8.74
C ASN A 58 -12.99 -10.95 9.84
N LEU A 59 -13.91 -11.83 9.48
CA LEU A 59 -14.68 -12.57 10.48
C LEU A 59 -13.75 -13.46 11.32
N PRO A 60 -13.97 -13.55 12.64
CA PRO A 60 -13.16 -14.37 13.53
C PRO A 60 -13.53 -15.86 13.40
N LEU A 61 -13.34 -16.43 12.23
CA LEU A 61 -13.63 -17.82 11.87
C LEU A 61 -12.32 -18.51 11.42
N PRO A 62 -11.43 -18.88 12.36
CA PRO A 62 -10.09 -19.39 12.03
C PRO A 62 -10.14 -20.67 11.18
N ASP A 63 -11.16 -21.49 11.33
CA ASP A 63 -11.32 -22.73 10.54
C ASP A 63 -11.64 -22.47 9.06
N LEU A 64 -12.08 -21.26 8.71
CA LEU A 64 -12.38 -20.82 7.35
C LEU A 64 -11.28 -19.92 6.76
N GLN A 65 -10.24 -19.63 7.52
CA GLN A 65 -9.12 -18.81 7.09
C GLN A 65 -7.94 -19.70 6.67
N PHE A 66 -7.14 -19.21 5.74
CA PHE A 66 -5.86 -19.83 5.45
C PHE A 66 -4.95 -19.75 6.69
N PRO A 67 -4.10 -20.77 6.92
CA PRO A 67 -3.08 -20.67 7.96
C PRO A 67 -2.24 -19.42 7.81
N SER A 68 -1.91 -18.78 8.95
CA SER A 68 -1.04 -17.60 8.93
C SER A 68 0.31 -18.00 8.33
N PHE A 69 0.80 -17.15 7.43
CA PHE A 69 2.11 -17.33 6.82
C PHE A 69 3.12 -16.46 7.56
N GLU A 70 4.16 -17.11 8.10
CA GLU A 70 5.25 -16.43 8.81
C GLU A 70 6.47 -16.32 7.88
N PRO A 71 6.82 -15.13 7.39
CA PRO A 71 8.01 -14.92 6.57
C PRO A 71 9.28 -15.27 7.33
N VAL A 72 10.21 -15.96 6.68
CA VAL A 72 11.50 -16.32 7.29
C VAL A 72 12.52 -15.19 7.12
N VAL A 73 13.37 -14.98 8.10
CA VAL A 73 14.53 -14.09 7.95
C VAL A 73 15.65 -14.85 7.25
N PRO A 74 16.25 -14.32 6.16
CA PRO A 74 17.37 -14.96 5.48
C PRO A 74 18.49 -15.32 6.46
N VAL A 75 19.08 -16.51 6.31
CA VAL A 75 20.09 -17.05 7.26
C VAL A 75 21.28 -16.09 7.42
N ARG A 76 21.74 -15.45 6.33
CA ARG A 76 22.82 -14.46 6.39
C ARG A 76 22.45 -13.27 7.28
N LEU A 77 21.19 -12.80 7.21
CA LEU A 77 20.68 -11.69 8.03
C LEU A 77 20.40 -12.09 9.47
N SER A 78 20.00 -13.33 9.72
CA SER A 78 19.81 -13.83 11.09
C SER A 78 21.11 -13.83 11.88
N ARG A 79 22.21 -14.26 11.26
CA ARG A 79 23.53 -14.32 11.87
C ARG A 79 24.16 -12.95 12.16
N SER A 80 23.76 -11.93 11.40
CA SER A 80 24.32 -10.57 11.54
C SER A 80 23.65 -9.72 12.63
N ARG A 81 22.65 -10.24 13.34
CA ARG A 81 21.96 -9.50 14.40
C ARG A 81 22.85 -9.15 15.59
N ASP A 82 23.80 -10.05 15.87
CA ASP A 82 24.69 -9.94 17.03
C ASP A 82 26.10 -9.46 16.64
N THR A 83 26.29 -9.02 15.39
CA THR A 83 27.58 -8.49 14.92
C THR A 83 27.56 -6.97 14.91
N SER A 84 28.70 -6.35 15.21
CA SER A 84 28.87 -4.89 15.18
C SER A 84 28.61 -4.26 13.81
N ASP A 85 28.80 -5.02 12.74
CA ASP A 85 28.69 -4.55 11.35
C ASP A 85 27.27 -4.67 10.80
N GLY A 86 26.36 -5.32 11.53
CA GLY A 86 24.95 -5.43 11.19
C GLY A 86 24.68 -5.93 9.77
N ILE A 87 23.67 -5.35 9.11
CA ILE A 87 23.30 -5.70 7.73
C ILE A 87 24.37 -5.26 6.72
N PHE A 88 25.10 -4.18 7.01
CA PHE A 88 26.15 -3.68 6.13
C PHE A 88 27.32 -4.66 6.03
N GLY A 89 27.65 -5.38 7.10
CA GLY A 89 28.62 -6.47 7.07
C GLY A 89 28.23 -7.54 6.06
N VAL A 90 26.98 -7.98 6.10
CA VAL A 90 26.45 -8.98 5.16
C VAL A 90 26.52 -8.53 3.71
N ILE A 91 26.19 -7.27 3.43
CA ILE A 91 26.19 -6.71 2.08
C ILE A 91 27.63 -6.57 1.56
N ARG A 92 28.61 -6.23 2.41
CA ARG A 92 30.02 -6.17 2.01
C ARG A 92 30.59 -7.55 1.62
N GLU A 93 30.07 -8.63 2.19
CA GLU A 93 30.46 -10.00 1.81
C GLU A 93 29.95 -10.42 0.45
N GLY A 94 28.92 -9.74 -0.09
CA GLY A 94 28.34 -9.99 -1.40
C GLY A 94 26.84 -9.68 -1.44
N ASP A 95 26.30 -9.64 -2.64
CA ASP A 95 24.90 -9.31 -2.90
C ASP A 95 23.96 -10.21 -2.11
N LEU A 96 22.85 -9.61 -1.68
CA LEU A 96 21.78 -10.28 -0.97
C LEU A 96 20.46 -10.09 -1.73
N LEU A 97 19.94 -11.18 -2.28
CA LEU A 97 18.61 -11.22 -2.86
C LEU A 97 17.61 -11.62 -1.77
N VAL A 98 16.49 -10.90 -1.70
CA VAL A 98 15.36 -11.24 -0.81
C VAL A 98 14.10 -11.39 -1.65
N HIS A 99 13.29 -12.42 -1.30
CA HIS A 99 12.08 -12.77 -2.03
C HIS A 99 10.84 -12.61 -1.14
N HIS A 100 10.18 -11.46 -1.28
CA HIS A 100 8.93 -11.19 -0.57
C HIS A 100 7.73 -11.87 -1.27
N PRO A 101 6.74 -12.34 -0.53
CA PRO A 101 6.55 -12.28 0.93
C PRO A 101 7.21 -13.44 1.70
N PHE A 102 7.91 -14.36 1.04
CA PHE A 102 8.47 -15.56 1.66
C PHE A 102 9.59 -15.23 2.65
N GLU A 103 10.42 -14.25 2.31
CA GLU A 103 11.40 -13.71 3.22
C GLU A 103 10.91 -12.40 3.85
N SER A 104 11.24 -12.20 5.12
CA SER A 104 10.74 -11.12 5.94
C SER A 104 11.19 -9.75 5.44
N PHE A 105 10.25 -8.91 5.00
CA PHE A 105 10.49 -7.50 4.68
C PHE A 105 11.01 -6.75 5.91
N ARG A 106 10.41 -6.99 7.08
CA ARG A 106 10.84 -6.40 8.35
C ARG A 106 12.27 -6.80 8.72
N GLY A 107 12.61 -8.07 8.53
CA GLY A 107 13.94 -8.59 8.86
C GLY A 107 15.01 -8.29 7.81
N SER A 108 14.66 -7.69 6.69
CA SER A 108 15.56 -7.35 5.58
C SER A 108 15.51 -5.87 5.21
N VAL A 109 14.58 -5.44 4.36
CA VAL A 109 14.54 -4.08 3.81
C VAL A 109 14.28 -3.03 4.90
N GLN A 110 13.29 -3.26 5.78
CA GLN A 110 13.01 -2.34 6.88
C GLN A 110 14.22 -2.22 7.80
N ARG A 111 14.82 -3.35 8.21
CA ARG A 111 16.03 -3.37 9.04
C ARG A 111 17.19 -2.61 8.38
N PHE A 112 17.38 -2.77 7.06
CA PHE A 112 18.41 -2.05 6.32
C PHE A 112 18.25 -0.53 6.43
N LEU A 113 17.02 -0.03 6.30
CA LEU A 113 16.74 1.40 6.42
C LEU A 113 16.86 1.89 7.86
N GLU A 114 16.44 1.10 8.84
CA GLU A 114 16.58 1.43 10.27
C GLU A 114 18.06 1.51 10.68
N GLU A 115 18.89 0.54 10.26
CA GLU A 115 20.33 0.55 10.50
C GLU A 115 21.00 1.70 9.73
N ALA A 116 20.60 1.98 8.47
CA ALA A 116 21.10 3.11 7.72
C ALA A 116 20.77 4.47 8.36
N ALA A 117 19.59 4.60 8.95
CA ALA A 117 19.21 5.81 9.67
C ALA A 117 20.08 6.04 10.91
N ALA A 118 20.50 4.96 11.59
CA ALA A 118 21.27 4.99 12.83
C ALA A 118 22.81 5.05 12.61
N ASP A 119 23.32 4.53 11.50
CA ASP A 119 24.75 4.44 11.23
C ASP A 119 25.35 5.82 10.89
N GLU A 120 26.27 6.32 11.68
CA GLU A 120 26.94 7.61 11.49
C GLU A 120 27.74 7.70 10.16
N GLN A 121 28.15 6.57 9.59
CA GLN A 121 28.88 6.51 8.33
C GLN A 121 27.96 6.69 7.12
N VAL A 122 26.66 6.52 7.28
CA VAL A 122 25.67 6.77 6.21
C VAL A 122 25.40 8.25 6.11
N VAL A 123 25.80 8.86 5.02
CA VAL A 123 25.66 10.31 4.80
C VAL A 123 24.40 10.69 4.03
N ALA A 124 23.84 9.76 3.24
CA ALA A 124 22.66 10.01 2.43
C ALA A 124 21.81 8.76 2.20
N ILE A 125 20.49 8.95 2.10
CA ILE A 125 19.53 7.91 1.72
C ILE A 125 18.70 8.43 0.55
N LYS A 126 18.56 7.62 -0.50
CA LYS A 126 17.63 7.86 -1.62
C LYS A 126 16.64 6.70 -1.69
N GLN A 127 15.36 7.01 -1.61
CA GLN A 127 14.29 6.03 -1.53
C GLN A 127 13.18 6.36 -2.51
N THR A 128 12.64 5.35 -3.18
CA THR A 128 11.39 5.46 -3.93
C THR A 128 10.27 4.73 -3.16
N LEU A 129 9.11 5.37 -3.05
CA LEU A 129 7.93 4.83 -2.40
C LEU A 129 6.76 4.88 -3.36
N TYR A 130 6.08 3.75 -3.54
CA TYR A 130 4.87 3.69 -4.35
C TYR A 130 3.62 3.85 -3.48
N ARG A 131 3.56 3.13 -2.36
CA ARG A 131 2.48 3.20 -1.36
C ARG A 131 3.07 3.43 0.01
N THR A 132 2.50 4.38 0.72
CA THR A 132 2.82 4.67 2.12
C THR A 132 1.58 4.46 2.97
N SER A 133 1.78 4.14 4.24
CA SER A 133 0.73 4.19 5.26
C SER A 133 1.15 5.18 6.33
N ASP A 134 0.20 5.78 7.04
CA ASP A 134 0.45 6.78 8.09
C ASP A 134 1.44 6.27 9.15
N ASP A 135 1.37 4.98 9.49
CA ASP A 135 2.25 4.32 10.46
C ASP A 135 3.43 3.57 9.79
N SER A 136 3.89 4.01 8.62
CA SER A 136 4.97 3.32 7.91
C SER A 136 6.30 3.37 8.68
N PRO A 137 6.87 2.23 9.11
CA PRO A 137 8.19 2.19 9.74
C PRO A 137 9.30 2.66 8.81
N ILE A 138 9.09 2.60 7.49
CA ILE A 138 10.02 3.11 6.47
C ILE A 138 10.04 4.64 6.52
N VAL A 139 8.88 5.29 6.51
CA VAL A 139 8.77 6.76 6.62
C VAL A 139 9.38 7.22 7.93
N ALA A 140 9.05 6.57 9.05
CA ALA A 140 9.62 6.89 10.35
C ALA A 140 11.16 6.75 10.38
N ALA A 141 11.74 5.75 9.71
CA ALA A 141 13.19 5.60 9.61
C ALA A 141 13.83 6.72 8.78
N LEU A 142 13.20 7.12 7.67
CA LEU A 142 13.66 8.20 6.81
C LEU A 142 13.60 9.56 7.53
N MET A 143 12.56 9.81 8.30
CA MET A 143 12.44 11.01 9.15
C MET A 143 13.56 11.07 10.19
N ARG A 144 13.80 9.98 10.94
CA ARG A 144 14.92 9.92 11.89
C ARG A 144 16.28 10.16 11.23
N ALA A 145 16.48 9.64 10.01
CA ALA A 145 17.71 9.88 9.27
C ALA A 145 17.89 11.38 8.95
N ALA A 146 16.82 12.05 8.50
CA ALA A 146 16.83 13.48 8.20
C ALA A 146 17.07 14.33 9.46
N GLU A 147 16.41 13.99 10.58
CA GLU A 147 16.61 14.65 11.87
C GLU A 147 18.04 14.48 12.40
N ALA A 148 18.67 13.33 12.10
CA ALA A 148 20.10 13.09 12.40
C ALA A 148 21.07 13.83 11.45
N GLY A 149 20.56 14.67 10.54
CA GLY A 149 21.36 15.49 9.63
C GLY A 149 21.84 14.79 8.35
N LYS A 150 21.32 13.59 8.04
CA LYS A 150 21.62 12.90 6.79
C LYS A 150 20.87 13.54 5.62
N GLN A 151 21.44 13.43 4.41
CA GLN A 151 20.73 13.84 3.20
C GLN A 151 19.70 12.77 2.82
N VAL A 152 18.42 13.09 2.95
CA VAL A 152 17.33 12.17 2.60
C VAL A 152 16.57 12.72 1.39
N ALA A 153 16.49 11.93 0.32
CA ALA A 153 15.71 12.25 -0.87
C ALA A 153 14.72 11.11 -1.13
N VAL A 154 13.43 11.44 -1.11
CA VAL A 154 12.34 10.47 -1.32
C VAL A 154 11.56 10.86 -2.56
N LEU A 155 11.35 9.89 -3.45
CA LEU A 155 10.44 9.99 -4.58
C LEU A 155 9.17 9.20 -4.24
N VAL A 156 8.03 9.89 -4.17
CA VAL A 156 6.73 9.28 -3.87
C VAL A 156 5.85 9.33 -5.12
N GLU A 157 5.18 8.22 -5.45
CA GLU A 157 4.19 8.18 -6.52
C GLU A 157 2.86 8.75 -6.03
N VAL A 158 2.53 9.96 -6.47
CA VAL A 158 1.33 10.68 -6.04
C VAL A 158 0.04 10.03 -6.55
N GLN A 159 0.09 9.33 -7.69
CA GLN A 159 -1.05 8.63 -8.28
C GLN A 159 -1.05 7.13 -7.94
N ALA A 160 -0.52 6.75 -6.79
CA ALA A 160 -0.58 5.37 -6.31
C ALA A 160 -2.04 4.97 -6.12
N ARG A 161 -2.51 4.06 -6.97
CA ARG A 161 -3.92 3.65 -7.01
C ARG A 161 -4.41 3.17 -5.65
N PHE A 162 -5.48 3.79 -5.15
CA PHE A 162 -6.12 3.61 -3.84
C PHE A 162 -5.39 4.25 -2.64
N ASP A 163 -4.20 4.81 -2.83
CA ASP A 163 -3.41 5.44 -1.76
C ASP A 163 -3.05 6.90 -2.09
N GLU A 164 -3.76 7.52 -3.03
CA GLU A 164 -3.46 8.88 -3.51
C GLU A 164 -3.54 9.91 -2.37
N ALA A 165 -4.51 9.76 -1.45
CA ALA A 165 -4.65 10.68 -0.32
C ALA A 165 -3.47 10.54 0.65
N ASN A 166 -3.11 9.30 1.02
CA ASN A 166 -2.00 9.02 1.95
C ASN A 166 -0.63 9.45 1.39
N ASN A 167 -0.46 9.42 0.06
CA ASN A 167 0.80 9.79 -0.57
C ASN A 167 0.96 11.32 -0.77
N LEU A 168 -0.10 12.10 -0.49
CA LEU A 168 -0.06 13.56 -0.52
C LEU A 168 0.27 14.20 0.83
N GLU A 169 -0.01 13.52 1.93
CA GLU A 169 0.34 13.93 3.29
C GLU A 169 1.82 13.67 3.58
#